data_c25f148ad41e75c63dcbe90929cdaa78
#
_entry.id   c25f148ad41e75c63dcbe90929cdaa78
#
_cell.length_a   1.000
_cell.length_b   1.000
_cell.length_c   1.000
_cell.angle_alpha   90.00
_cell.angle_beta   90.00
_cell.angle_gamma   90.00
#
_symmetry.space_group_name_H-M   'P 1'
#
loop_
_entity.id
_entity.type
_entity.pdbx_description
1 polymer ?
#
loop_
_entity_poly.entity_id
_entity_poly.type
_entity_poly.pdbx_seq_one_letter_code
_entity_poly.pdbx_strand_id
1 'polypeptide(L)'
;ITPWYPIPQNLILPYAHNTISFDFNAIETQRNSLVKYQYKLEGYDRDWNPVTNQSTATFGNIPEGTYTFKLKAQNAEGTWSEPLVYTFRILPPWYRSWWAYSVYIILFISMIRVFVKWRIKALIKEKKALVEKLRMQNALIEERSRISRELHDEVGATLSGIAMYSHMTKQQIKNANTAEVERSLNIMQQSSGEMVNKLNDIVWLINPEQDSLPKLIQRLEEYARDMCAIKGMKVVLNLPAKMHPVDLSIESRRNIYLFCKEAINNAVKYSEGSTLELSVKESNGMLEFSVTDNGKGFDEAMIKKGNGLGNMEKRAKEMNATYSLRSAKEKGTSLSLKYKIT
;
A
#
# COMPACT_ATOMS: atom_id res chain seq x y z
N ILE A 1 27.55 -77.46 30.04
CA ILE A 1 28.39 -76.61 30.87
C ILE A 1 27.69 -75.28 30.99
N THR A 2 27.14 -74.95 32.14
CA THR A 2 26.59 -73.59 32.41
C THR A 2 27.79 -72.64 32.52
N PRO A 3 27.84 -71.56 31.71
CA PRO A 3 28.94 -70.62 31.82
C PRO A 3 28.88 -69.97 33.18
N TRP A 4 30.06 -69.72 33.77
CA TRP A 4 30.24 -69.12 35.10
C TRP A 4 29.55 -67.74 35.22
N TYR A 5 29.46 -67.04 34.11
CA TYR A 5 28.66 -65.81 33.99
C TYR A 5 27.55 -66.08 32.97
N PRO A 6 26.28 -65.72 33.30
CA PRO A 6 25.18 -65.88 32.37
C PRO A 6 25.40 -64.90 31.20
N ILE A 7 25.72 -65.44 30.02
CA ILE A 7 25.76 -64.63 28.79
C ILE A 7 24.31 -64.27 28.45
N PRO A 8 23.99 -63.01 28.21
CA PRO A 8 22.61 -62.59 27.91
C PRO A 8 22.15 -63.29 26.62
N GLN A 9 21.07 -64.06 26.72
CA GLN A 9 20.46 -64.65 25.51
C GLN A 9 19.64 -63.58 24.79
N ASN A 10 19.71 -63.54 23.47
CA ASN A 10 18.99 -62.59 22.63
C ASN A 10 19.31 -61.12 22.99
N LEU A 11 20.58 -60.76 23.14
CA LEU A 11 21.00 -59.43 23.44
C LEU A 11 20.55 -58.42 22.37
N ILE A 12 19.77 -57.44 22.77
CA ILE A 12 19.31 -56.32 21.95
C ILE A 12 19.94 -55.03 22.48
N LEU A 13 20.71 -54.38 21.63
CA LEU A 13 21.40 -53.15 21.98
C LEU A 13 20.77 -51.95 21.25
N PRO A 14 20.58 -50.81 21.94
CA PRO A 14 20.27 -49.59 21.24
C PRO A 14 21.43 -49.10 20.35
N TYR A 15 21.16 -48.35 19.31
CA TYR A 15 22.17 -47.83 18.37
C TYR A 15 23.34 -47.09 19.02
N ALA A 16 23.06 -46.42 20.18
CA ALA A 16 24.08 -45.70 20.93
C ALA A 16 25.19 -46.61 21.54
N HIS A 17 24.91 -47.93 21.67
CA HIS A 17 25.84 -48.93 22.19
C HIS A 17 26.30 -49.90 21.08
N ASN A 18 26.87 -49.32 20.04
CA ASN A 18 27.31 -50.04 18.83
C ASN A 18 28.79 -50.43 18.80
N THR A 19 29.44 -50.34 19.95
CA THR A 19 30.80 -50.87 20.17
C THR A 19 30.72 -52.00 21.17
N ILE A 20 31.22 -53.17 20.79
CA ILE A 20 31.12 -54.38 21.56
C ILE A 20 32.47 -55.04 21.63
N SER A 21 32.85 -55.47 22.85
CA SER A 21 34.04 -56.24 23.09
C SER A 21 33.63 -57.65 23.62
N PHE A 22 34.22 -58.66 23.06
CA PHE A 22 34.06 -60.04 23.50
C PHE A 22 35.38 -60.47 24.14
N ASP A 23 35.30 -60.81 25.45
CA ASP A 23 36.41 -61.44 26.17
C ASP A 23 36.15 -62.92 26.23
N PHE A 24 37.10 -63.72 25.82
CA PHE A 24 36.98 -65.17 25.76
C PHE A 24 38.26 -65.85 26.26
N ASN A 25 38.14 -66.98 26.88
CA ASN A 25 39.25 -67.77 27.32
C ASN A 25 38.95 -69.26 27.20
N ALA A 26 39.86 -69.99 26.60
CA ALA A 26 39.75 -71.46 26.51
C ALA A 26 40.36 -72.08 27.74
N ILE A 27 39.73 -73.12 28.29
CA ILE A 27 40.25 -73.89 29.43
C ILE A 27 41.17 -74.96 28.84
N GLU A 28 42.47 -74.77 28.97
CA GLU A 28 43.50 -75.73 28.61
C GLU A 28 44.30 -76.10 29.88
N THR A 29 44.33 -77.35 30.24
CA THR A 29 44.88 -77.77 31.56
C THR A 29 46.40 -77.96 31.53
N GLN A 30 47.01 -78.11 30.36
CA GLN A 30 48.42 -78.45 30.30
C GLN A 30 49.34 -77.30 29.76
N ARG A 31 48.89 -76.49 28.81
CA ARG A 31 49.67 -75.42 28.18
C ARG A 31 48.83 -74.26 27.72
N ASN A 32 48.18 -73.54 28.61
CA ASN A 32 47.26 -72.44 28.31
C ASN A 32 47.86 -71.30 27.48
N SER A 33 49.20 -71.09 27.58
CA SER A 33 49.91 -70.05 26.79
C SER A 33 50.07 -70.35 25.31
N LEU A 34 49.70 -71.53 24.86
CA LEU A 34 49.78 -71.94 23.43
C LEU A 34 48.47 -71.96 22.71
N VAL A 35 47.38 -71.60 23.39
CA VAL A 35 46.03 -71.53 22.77
C VAL A 35 45.97 -70.35 21.80
N LYS A 36 45.48 -70.62 20.61
CA LYS A 36 45.24 -69.61 19.60
C LYS A 36 43.75 -69.51 19.30
N TYR A 37 43.33 -68.31 18.95
CA TYR A 37 41.92 -68.02 18.67
C TYR A 37 41.74 -67.56 17.24
N GLN A 38 40.59 -67.85 16.67
CA GLN A 38 40.12 -67.26 15.41
C GLN A 38 38.65 -66.95 15.56
N TYR A 39 38.26 -65.73 15.18
CA TYR A 39 36.88 -65.28 15.32
C TYR A 39 36.44 -64.56 14.05
N LYS A 40 35.10 -64.41 13.91
CA LYS A 40 34.43 -63.72 12.83
C LYS A 40 33.13 -63.18 13.35
N LEU A 41 32.81 -61.94 12.98
CA LEU A 41 31.48 -61.34 13.19
C LEU A 41 30.71 -61.42 11.87
N GLU A 42 29.83 -62.40 11.72
CA GLU A 42 28.97 -62.49 10.51
C GLU A 42 28.04 -61.31 10.42
N GLY A 43 27.94 -60.74 9.22
CA GLY A 43 27.24 -59.47 8.95
C GLY A 43 28.16 -58.23 9.01
N TYR A 44 29.37 -58.38 9.57
CA TYR A 44 30.36 -57.30 9.66
C TYR A 44 31.65 -57.66 8.94
N ASP A 45 32.26 -58.86 9.28
CA ASP A 45 33.49 -59.35 8.66
C ASP A 45 33.17 -60.14 7.40
N ARG A 46 33.97 -59.98 6.36
CA ARG A 46 33.87 -60.82 5.13
C ARG A 46 34.36 -62.24 5.37
N ASP A 47 35.51 -62.34 6.03
CA ASP A 47 36.17 -63.61 6.28
C ASP A 47 36.56 -63.75 7.75
N TRP A 48 37.07 -64.92 8.14
CA TRP A 48 37.63 -65.13 9.48
C TRP A 48 38.84 -64.19 9.69
N ASN A 49 38.87 -63.57 10.88
CA ASN A 49 40.02 -62.76 11.29
C ASN A 49 41.30 -63.64 11.38
N PRO A 50 42.47 -63.02 11.26
CA PRO A 50 43.76 -63.74 11.41
C PRO A 50 43.81 -64.46 12.76
N VAL A 51 44.53 -65.58 12.79
CA VAL A 51 44.75 -66.34 14.06
C VAL A 51 45.55 -65.48 15.03
N THR A 52 45.04 -65.38 16.24
CA THR A 52 45.61 -64.50 17.29
C THR A 52 45.70 -65.24 18.64
N ASN A 53 46.63 -64.79 19.49
CA ASN A 53 46.76 -65.21 20.88
C ASN A 53 45.98 -64.26 21.85
N GLN A 54 45.43 -63.16 21.31
CA GLN A 54 44.65 -62.23 22.10
C GLN A 54 43.30 -62.86 22.48
N SER A 55 42.89 -62.68 23.73
CA SER A 55 41.61 -63.18 24.30
C SER A 55 40.48 -62.20 24.22
N THR A 56 40.65 -61.09 23.46
CA THR A 56 39.64 -60.04 23.31
C THR A 56 39.46 -59.68 21.87
N ALA A 57 38.19 -59.55 21.42
CA ALA A 57 37.81 -59.05 20.10
C ALA A 57 36.92 -57.86 20.26
N THR A 58 37.34 -56.69 19.75
CA THR A 58 36.57 -55.46 19.82
C THR A 58 36.08 -55.04 18.44
N PHE A 59 34.80 -54.80 18.31
CA PHE A 59 34.11 -54.30 17.12
C PHE A 59 33.50 -52.91 17.43
N GLY A 60 33.92 -51.93 16.71
CA GLY A 60 33.44 -50.56 16.92
C GLY A 60 32.54 -50.07 15.78
N ASN A 61 31.57 -49.19 16.11
CA ASN A 61 30.70 -48.58 15.15
C ASN A 61 29.92 -49.56 14.25
N ILE A 62 29.39 -50.62 14.86
CA ILE A 62 28.61 -51.65 14.17
C ILE A 62 27.27 -51.02 13.73
N PRO A 63 26.89 -51.11 12.43
CA PRO A 63 25.57 -50.63 11.96
C PRO A 63 24.39 -51.38 12.60
N GLU A 64 23.18 -50.83 12.39
CA GLU A 64 21.98 -51.54 12.79
C GLU A 64 21.86 -52.89 12.03
N GLY A 65 21.47 -53.96 12.75
CA GLY A 65 21.36 -55.27 12.16
C GLY A 65 21.42 -56.40 13.17
N THR A 66 21.35 -57.63 12.65
CA THR A 66 21.58 -58.85 13.44
C THR A 66 22.92 -59.44 13.08
N TYR A 67 23.71 -59.65 14.10
CA TYR A 67 25.08 -60.15 13.96
C TYR A 67 25.30 -61.44 14.70
N THR A 68 26.15 -62.31 14.17
CA THR A 68 26.50 -63.58 14.79
C THR A 68 28.02 -63.63 14.97
N PHE A 69 28.45 -63.56 16.24
CA PHE A 69 29.85 -63.76 16.59
C PHE A 69 30.17 -65.24 16.64
N LYS A 70 31.19 -65.67 15.91
CA LYS A 70 31.70 -67.04 15.82
C LYS A 70 33.15 -67.04 16.32
N LEU A 71 33.43 -67.93 17.28
CA LEU A 71 34.76 -68.09 17.87
C LEU A 71 35.15 -69.55 17.84
N LYS A 72 36.37 -69.85 17.45
CA LYS A 72 37.01 -71.18 17.59
C LYS A 72 38.41 -71.04 18.21
N ALA A 73 38.78 -71.99 19.04
CA ALA A 73 40.05 -72.09 19.69
C ALA A 73 40.86 -73.29 19.14
N GLN A 74 42.18 -73.08 19.09
CA GLN A 74 43.14 -74.14 18.68
C GLN A 74 43.94 -74.52 19.90
N ASN A 75 44.00 -75.84 20.23
CA ASN A 75 44.81 -76.36 21.32
C ASN A 75 46.30 -76.42 20.97
N ALA A 76 47.16 -76.75 21.94
CA ALA A 76 48.58 -76.87 21.72
C ALA A 76 49.02 -77.93 20.69
N GLU A 77 48.14 -78.90 20.35
CA GLU A 77 48.37 -79.96 19.38
C GLU A 77 47.91 -79.51 17.96
N GLY A 78 47.37 -78.31 17.76
CA GLY A 78 46.98 -77.82 16.46
C GLY A 78 45.52 -78.14 16.05
N THR A 79 44.70 -78.72 16.93
CA THR A 79 43.29 -79.10 16.64
C THR A 79 42.36 -77.95 16.97
N TRP A 80 41.47 -77.62 16.03
CA TRP A 80 40.44 -76.61 16.23
C TRP A 80 39.19 -77.13 16.91
N SER A 81 38.61 -76.32 17.80
CA SER A 81 37.31 -76.60 18.44
C SER A 81 36.18 -76.38 17.44
N GLU A 82 34.96 -76.94 17.79
CA GLU A 82 33.75 -76.50 17.14
C GLU A 82 33.49 -74.99 17.45
N PRO A 83 32.99 -74.23 16.46
CA PRO A 83 32.74 -72.81 16.66
C PRO A 83 31.70 -72.53 17.75
N LEU A 84 32.01 -71.68 18.69
CA LEU A 84 31.05 -71.09 19.60
C LEU A 84 30.30 -70.01 18.84
N VAL A 85 28.97 -70.00 18.91
CA VAL A 85 28.11 -69.07 18.17
C VAL A 85 27.31 -68.23 19.18
N TYR A 86 27.35 -66.91 19.00
CA TYR A 86 26.61 -65.94 19.80
C TYR A 86 25.95 -64.88 18.93
N THR A 87 24.61 -64.73 19.03
CA THR A 87 23.84 -63.80 18.19
C THR A 87 23.33 -62.64 19.03
N PHE A 88 23.46 -61.45 18.48
CA PHE A 88 22.93 -60.21 19.07
C PHE A 88 22.36 -59.31 18.00
N ARG A 89 21.56 -58.32 18.40
CA ARG A 89 20.91 -57.38 17.48
C ARG A 89 21.17 -55.92 17.93
N ILE A 90 21.48 -55.05 16.95
CA ILE A 90 21.56 -53.59 17.15
C ILE A 90 20.33 -52.96 16.52
N LEU A 91 19.59 -52.19 17.31
CA LEU A 91 18.37 -51.50 16.87
C LEU A 91 18.73 -50.30 15.97
N PRO A 92 17.86 -49.93 15.03
CA PRO A 92 18.04 -48.70 14.26
C PRO A 92 17.93 -47.49 15.17
N PRO A 93 18.56 -46.32 14.79
CA PRO A 93 18.42 -45.08 15.48
C PRO A 93 16.97 -44.60 15.46
N TRP A 94 16.52 -43.88 16.53
CA TRP A 94 15.14 -43.45 16.73
C TRP A 94 14.58 -42.62 15.54
N TYR A 95 15.42 -41.82 14.86
CA TYR A 95 15.02 -40.97 13.73
C TYR A 95 14.75 -41.79 12.42
N ARG A 96 15.09 -43.09 12.38
CA ARG A 96 14.79 -44.01 11.30
C ARG A 96 13.67 -45.01 11.66
N SER A 97 12.99 -44.78 12.77
CA SER A 97 11.84 -45.59 13.16
C SER A 97 10.57 -45.16 12.39
N TRP A 98 9.62 -46.08 12.24
CA TRP A 98 8.38 -45.83 11.49
C TRP A 98 7.57 -44.64 12.04
N TRP A 99 7.58 -44.43 13.36
CA TRP A 99 6.89 -43.32 13.99
C TRP A 99 7.57 -41.97 13.70
N ALA A 100 8.90 -41.95 13.57
CA ALA A 100 9.64 -40.75 13.20
C ALA A 100 9.26 -40.28 11.79
N TYR A 101 9.14 -41.20 10.83
CA TYR A 101 8.65 -40.86 9.50
C TYR A 101 7.23 -40.30 9.50
N SER A 102 6.34 -40.84 10.36
CA SER A 102 4.99 -40.30 10.52
C SER A 102 5.01 -38.85 11.03
N VAL A 103 5.87 -38.53 11.99
CA VAL A 103 6.06 -37.16 12.49
C VAL A 103 6.60 -36.25 11.40
N TYR A 104 7.56 -36.71 10.60
CA TYR A 104 8.11 -35.91 9.48
C TYR A 104 7.04 -35.57 8.45
N ILE A 105 6.18 -36.53 8.10
CA ILE A 105 5.06 -36.29 7.18
C ILE A 105 4.08 -35.26 7.74
N ILE A 106 3.72 -35.38 9.03
CA ILE A 106 2.80 -34.42 9.68
C ILE A 106 3.40 -33.01 9.70
N LEU A 107 4.67 -32.88 10.03
CA LEU A 107 5.38 -31.59 10.04
C LEU A 107 5.44 -31.00 8.63
N PHE A 108 5.72 -31.81 7.61
CA PHE A 108 5.76 -31.38 6.22
C PHE A 108 4.39 -30.87 5.75
N ILE A 109 3.32 -31.62 6.03
CA ILE A 109 1.95 -31.20 5.67
C ILE A 109 1.58 -29.92 6.43
N SER A 110 1.94 -29.79 7.71
CA SER A 110 1.70 -28.58 8.50
C SER A 110 2.41 -27.37 7.91
N MET A 111 3.68 -27.55 7.53
CA MET A 111 4.48 -26.49 6.88
C MET A 111 3.84 -26.02 5.55
N ILE A 112 3.38 -26.96 4.73
CA ILE A 112 2.68 -26.63 3.46
C ILE A 112 1.40 -25.83 3.75
N ARG A 113 0.60 -26.26 4.75
CA ARG A 113 -0.65 -25.55 5.13
C ARG A 113 -0.37 -24.14 5.60
N VAL A 114 0.65 -23.93 6.42
CA VAL A 114 1.06 -22.58 6.88
C VAL A 114 1.50 -21.73 5.71
N PHE A 115 2.35 -22.28 4.83
CA PHE A 115 2.82 -21.57 3.63
C PHE A 115 1.68 -21.18 2.70
N VAL A 116 0.76 -22.10 2.39
CA VAL A 116 -0.41 -21.82 1.55
C VAL A 116 -1.30 -20.75 2.17
N LYS A 117 -1.59 -20.83 3.48
CA LYS A 117 -2.37 -19.80 4.19
C LYS A 117 -1.69 -18.44 4.12
N TRP A 118 -0.38 -18.37 4.29
CA TRP A 118 0.38 -17.13 4.20
C TRP A 118 0.31 -16.54 2.78
N ARG A 119 0.51 -17.36 1.75
CA ARG A 119 0.41 -16.95 0.34
C ARG A 119 -0.98 -16.42 -0.02
N ILE A 120 -2.04 -17.12 0.42
CA ILE A 120 -3.43 -16.68 0.19
C ILE A 120 -3.69 -15.34 0.86
N LYS A 121 -3.27 -15.14 2.12
CA LYS A 121 -3.42 -13.85 2.81
C LYS A 121 -2.69 -12.72 2.09
N ALA A 122 -1.47 -12.95 1.61
CA ALA A 122 -0.70 -11.97 0.86
C ALA A 122 -1.41 -11.56 -0.45
N LEU A 123 -1.89 -12.53 -1.23
CA LEU A 123 -2.62 -12.30 -2.47
C LEU A 123 -3.94 -11.55 -2.25
N ILE A 124 -4.68 -11.88 -1.18
CA ILE A 124 -5.92 -11.17 -0.83
C ILE A 124 -5.63 -9.71 -0.48
N LYS A 125 -4.54 -9.45 0.27
CA LYS A 125 -4.14 -8.08 0.63
C LYS A 125 -3.78 -7.26 -0.61
N GLU A 126 -3.00 -7.83 -1.51
CA GLU A 126 -2.60 -7.19 -2.78
C GLU A 126 -3.82 -6.90 -3.67
N LYS A 127 -4.71 -7.89 -3.82
CA LYS A 127 -5.96 -7.72 -4.59
C LYS A 127 -6.85 -6.63 -4.00
N LYS A 128 -6.99 -6.55 -2.67
CA LYS A 128 -7.77 -5.48 -2.01
C LYS A 128 -7.18 -4.10 -2.30
N ALA A 129 -5.87 -3.93 -2.17
CA ALA A 129 -5.19 -2.67 -2.46
C ALA A 129 -5.37 -2.25 -3.93
N LEU A 130 -5.28 -3.20 -4.87
CA LEU A 130 -5.51 -2.93 -6.29
C LEU A 130 -6.96 -2.52 -6.58
N VAL A 131 -7.93 -3.22 -5.99
CA VAL A 131 -9.37 -2.89 -6.15
C VAL A 131 -9.65 -1.50 -5.60
N GLU A 132 -9.06 -1.14 -4.47
CA GLU A 132 -9.25 0.19 -3.87
C GLU A 132 -8.65 1.30 -4.76
N LYS A 133 -7.45 1.06 -5.29
CA LYS A 133 -6.82 1.98 -6.26
C LYS A 133 -7.68 2.17 -7.52
N LEU A 134 -8.23 1.09 -8.06
CA LEU A 134 -9.12 1.15 -9.21
C LEU A 134 -10.43 1.91 -8.90
N ARG A 135 -11.00 1.71 -7.70
CA ARG A 135 -12.19 2.45 -7.27
C ARG A 135 -11.94 3.95 -7.19
N MET A 136 -10.80 4.36 -6.61
CA MET A 136 -10.41 5.77 -6.56
C MET A 136 -10.23 6.37 -7.96
N GLN A 137 -9.56 5.65 -8.86
CA GLN A 137 -9.40 6.10 -10.26
C GLN A 137 -10.75 6.24 -10.97
N ASN A 138 -11.65 5.27 -10.83
CA ASN A 138 -12.97 5.34 -11.45
C ASN A 138 -13.81 6.48 -10.88
N ALA A 139 -13.78 6.72 -9.57
CA ALA A 139 -14.46 7.86 -8.95
C ALA A 139 -13.97 9.20 -9.51
N LEU A 140 -12.66 9.34 -9.73
CA LEU A 140 -12.08 10.54 -10.37
C LEU A 140 -12.57 10.71 -11.82
N ILE A 141 -12.65 9.62 -12.59
CA ILE A 141 -13.14 9.64 -13.98
C ILE A 141 -14.61 10.00 -14.02
N GLU A 142 -15.44 9.42 -13.14
CA GLU A 142 -16.86 9.71 -13.03
C GLU A 142 -17.10 11.18 -12.67
N GLU A 143 -16.35 11.71 -11.71
CA GLU A 143 -16.46 13.11 -11.30
C GLU A 143 -16.08 14.07 -12.44
N ARG A 144 -15.00 13.78 -13.16
CA ARG A 144 -14.64 14.54 -14.36
C ARG A 144 -15.70 14.48 -15.43
N SER A 145 -16.28 13.31 -15.67
CA SER A 145 -17.39 13.13 -16.62
C SER A 145 -18.64 13.88 -16.21
N ARG A 146 -18.96 13.92 -14.91
CA ARG A 146 -20.07 14.70 -14.36
C ARG A 146 -19.90 16.19 -14.63
N ILE A 147 -18.72 16.72 -14.26
CA ILE A 147 -18.37 18.12 -14.50
C ILE A 147 -18.47 18.43 -16.00
N SER A 148 -17.93 17.60 -16.88
CA SER A 148 -17.99 17.80 -18.32
C SER A 148 -19.43 17.86 -18.85
N ARG A 149 -20.32 17.01 -18.35
CA ARG A 149 -21.76 17.04 -18.75
C ARG A 149 -22.47 18.29 -18.27
N GLU A 150 -22.32 18.66 -16.99
CA GLU A 150 -22.92 19.88 -16.44
C GLU A 150 -22.52 21.10 -17.26
N LEU A 151 -21.30 21.12 -17.75
CA LEU A 151 -20.73 22.20 -18.52
C LEU A 151 -21.21 22.21 -19.96
N HIS A 152 -21.34 21.04 -20.59
CA HIS A 152 -21.93 20.93 -21.91
C HIS A 152 -23.36 21.48 -21.93
N ASP A 153 -24.13 21.20 -20.86
CA ASP A 153 -25.50 21.69 -20.75
C ASP A 153 -25.52 23.23 -20.55
N GLU A 154 -24.64 23.79 -19.73
CA GLU A 154 -24.56 25.24 -19.51
C GLU A 154 -24.09 25.98 -20.77
N VAL A 155 -23.08 25.43 -21.48
CA VAL A 155 -22.60 25.93 -22.77
C VAL A 155 -23.71 25.88 -23.82
N GLY A 156 -24.42 24.74 -23.88
CA GLY A 156 -25.54 24.57 -24.81
C GLY A 156 -26.67 25.58 -24.59
N ALA A 157 -27.05 25.82 -23.33
CA ALA A 157 -28.03 26.81 -22.97
C ALA A 157 -27.63 28.25 -23.38
N THR A 158 -26.37 28.61 -23.12
CA THR A 158 -25.86 29.96 -23.47
C THR A 158 -25.76 30.15 -24.99
N LEU A 159 -25.30 29.14 -25.74
CA LEU A 159 -25.27 29.18 -27.21
C LEU A 159 -26.66 29.30 -27.82
N SER A 160 -27.64 28.57 -27.23
CA SER A 160 -29.03 28.68 -27.63
C SER A 160 -29.60 30.10 -27.38
N GLY A 161 -29.23 30.71 -26.25
CA GLY A 161 -29.57 32.09 -25.97
C GLY A 161 -28.95 33.07 -26.98
N ILE A 162 -27.66 32.94 -27.32
CA ILE A 162 -26.99 33.75 -28.36
C ILE A 162 -27.71 33.57 -29.71
N ALA A 163 -28.03 32.34 -30.10
CA ALA A 163 -28.73 32.06 -31.36
C ALA A 163 -30.12 32.71 -31.39
N MET A 164 -30.84 32.68 -30.27
CA MET A 164 -32.12 33.36 -30.14
C MET A 164 -32.04 34.87 -30.29
N TYR A 165 -31.07 35.50 -29.57
CA TYR A 165 -30.82 36.96 -29.71
C TYR A 165 -30.38 37.31 -31.12
N SER A 166 -29.55 36.52 -31.79
CA SER A 166 -29.17 36.70 -33.18
C SER A 166 -30.38 36.70 -34.13
N HIS A 167 -31.34 35.75 -33.92
CA HIS A 167 -32.56 35.71 -34.70
C HIS A 167 -33.45 36.94 -34.42
N MET A 168 -33.60 37.35 -33.18
CA MET A 168 -34.35 38.55 -32.81
C MET A 168 -33.76 39.81 -33.41
N THR A 169 -32.42 39.98 -33.37
CA THR A 169 -31.69 41.10 -33.94
C THR A 169 -31.97 41.19 -35.44
N LYS A 170 -31.99 40.07 -36.18
CA LYS A 170 -32.32 40.01 -37.60
C LYS A 170 -33.75 40.51 -37.92
N GLN A 171 -34.68 40.27 -37.03
CA GLN A 171 -36.07 40.79 -37.16
C GLN A 171 -36.14 42.29 -36.81
N GLN A 172 -35.41 42.74 -35.74
CA GLN A 172 -35.38 44.13 -35.29
C GLN A 172 -34.76 45.06 -36.34
N ILE A 173 -33.75 44.57 -37.08
CA ILE A 173 -33.14 45.31 -38.23
C ILE A 173 -34.23 45.57 -39.30
N LYS A 174 -35.07 44.57 -39.61
CA LYS A 174 -36.14 44.77 -40.62
C LYS A 174 -37.17 45.81 -40.17
N ASN A 175 -37.37 45.98 -38.86
CA ASN A 175 -38.32 46.92 -38.26
C ASN A 175 -37.68 48.28 -37.96
N ALA A 176 -36.40 48.53 -38.39
CA ALA A 176 -35.67 49.74 -38.15
C ALA A 176 -35.54 50.20 -36.68
N ASN A 177 -35.59 49.24 -35.70
CA ASN A 177 -35.46 49.51 -34.27
C ASN A 177 -34.00 49.43 -33.82
N THR A 178 -33.23 50.48 -34.08
CA THR A 178 -31.79 50.54 -33.86
C THR A 178 -31.41 50.34 -32.36
N ALA A 179 -32.20 50.85 -31.42
CA ALA A 179 -31.90 50.74 -29.97
C ALA A 179 -32.00 49.29 -29.47
N GLU A 180 -33.00 48.56 -29.96
CA GLU A 180 -33.12 47.10 -29.58
C GLU A 180 -32.07 46.23 -30.30
N VAL A 181 -31.69 46.57 -31.52
CA VAL A 181 -30.59 45.92 -32.23
C VAL A 181 -29.27 46.06 -31.44
N GLU A 182 -28.94 47.25 -30.98
CA GLU A 182 -27.74 47.50 -30.18
C GLU A 182 -27.77 46.78 -28.85
N ARG A 183 -28.94 46.78 -28.18
CA ARG A 183 -29.11 46.01 -26.93
C ARG A 183 -28.92 44.51 -27.13
N SER A 184 -29.48 43.93 -28.19
CA SER A 184 -29.36 42.50 -28.48
C SER A 184 -27.91 42.13 -28.85
N LEU A 185 -27.22 42.97 -29.60
CA LEU A 185 -25.78 42.78 -29.93
C LEU A 185 -24.90 42.82 -28.67
N ASN A 186 -25.16 43.79 -27.77
CA ASN A 186 -24.42 43.87 -26.48
C ASN A 186 -24.64 42.62 -25.61
N ILE A 187 -25.87 42.12 -25.53
CA ILE A 187 -26.17 40.87 -24.80
C ILE A 187 -25.44 39.67 -25.41
N MET A 188 -25.44 39.54 -26.74
CA MET A 188 -24.70 38.46 -27.42
C MET A 188 -23.20 38.57 -27.18
N GLN A 189 -22.63 39.76 -27.29
CA GLN A 189 -21.20 40.00 -27.05
C GLN A 189 -20.82 39.64 -25.59
N GLN A 190 -21.59 40.09 -24.61
CA GLN A 190 -21.38 39.80 -23.19
C GLN A 190 -21.50 38.29 -22.94
N SER A 191 -22.58 37.64 -23.39
CA SER A 191 -22.81 36.23 -23.22
C SER A 191 -21.72 35.36 -23.84
N SER A 192 -21.23 35.78 -25.04
CA SER A 192 -20.13 35.09 -25.71
C SER A 192 -18.81 35.21 -24.92
N GLY A 193 -18.49 36.38 -24.41
CA GLY A 193 -17.29 36.60 -23.60
C GLY A 193 -17.36 35.83 -22.27
N GLU A 194 -18.51 35.84 -21.60
CA GLU A 194 -18.72 35.04 -20.37
C GLU A 194 -18.54 33.55 -20.61
N MET A 195 -19.04 33.06 -21.79
CA MET A 195 -18.90 31.66 -22.16
C MET A 195 -17.44 31.26 -22.39
N VAL A 196 -16.66 32.04 -23.11
CA VAL A 196 -15.22 31.80 -23.36
C VAL A 196 -14.49 31.70 -22.00
N ASN A 197 -14.76 32.63 -21.10
CA ASN A 197 -14.16 32.59 -19.75
C ASN A 197 -14.55 31.35 -18.94
N LYS A 198 -15.81 30.94 -19.00
CA LYS A 198 -16.28 29.70 -18.36
C LYS A 198 -15.62 28.48 -18.94
N LEU A 199 -15.53 28.37 -20.28
CA LEU A 199 -14.85 27.24 -20.95
C LEU A 199 -13.37 27.14 -20.54
N ASN A 200 -12.66 28.26 -20.47
CA ASN A 200 -11.28 28.29 -20.02
C ASN A 200 -11.11 27.83 -18.57
N ASP A 201 -12.03 28.26 -17.69
CA ASP A 201 -12.04 27.80 -16.30
C ASP A 201 -12.25 26.29 -16.19
N ILE A 202 -13.14 25.75 -17.00
CA ILE A 202 -13.48 24.34 -17.06
C ILE A 202 -12.30 23.49 -17.53
N VAL A 203 -11.70 23.85 -18.67
CA VAL A 203 -10.54 23.16 -19.23
C VAL A 203 -9.43 23.12 -18.19
N TRP A 204 -9.21 24.24 -17.47
CA TRP A 204 -8.23 24.29 -16.41
C TRP A 204 -8.58 23.37 -15.22
N LEU A 205 -9.84 23.34 -14.79
CA LEU A 205 -10.32 22.53 -13.66
C LEU A 205 -10.28 21.02 -13.92
N ILE A 206 -10.48 20.59 -15.18
CA ILE A 206 -10.49 19.17 -15.56
C ILE A 206 -9.07 18.65 -15.82
N ASN A 207 -8.11 19.52 -16.12
CA ASN A 207 -6.75 19.11 -16.45
C ASN A 207 -6.03 18.50 -15.23
N PRO A 208 -5.62 17.20 -15.28
CA PRO A 208 -4.88 16.55 -14.19
C PRO A 208 -3.56 17.23 -13.82
N GLU A 209 -2.90 17.87 -14.78
CA GLU A 209 -1.62 18.55 -14.56
C GLU A 209 -1.76 19.79 -13.65
N GLN A 210 -2.99 20.26 -13.47
CA GLN A 210 -3.34 21.40 -12.63
C GLN A 210 -3.82 20.98 -11.22
N ASP A 211 -3.76 19.70 -10.86
CA ASP A 211 -4.28 19.14 -9.63
C ASP A 211 -3.37 19.41 -8.42
N SER A 212 -2.97 20.67 -8.17
CA SER A 212 -2.17 21.02 -7.01
C SER A 212 -2.54 22.40 -6.44
N LEU A 213 -2.41 22.56 -5.12
CA LEU A 213 -2.64 23.84 -4.45
C LEU A 213 -1.78 24.99 -4.99
N PRO A 214 -0.47 24.83 -5.28
CA PRO A 214 0.32 25.89 -5.91
C PRO A 214 -0.23 26.35 -7.25
N LYS A 215 -0.73 25.44 -8.08
CA LYS A 215 -1.33 25.75 -9.39
C LYS A 215 -2.65 26.52 -9.22
N LEU A 216 -3.46 26.15 -8.22
CA LEU A 216 -4.67 26.90 -7.89
C LEU A 216 -4.36 28.35 -7.50
N ILE A 217 -3.35 28.55 -6.66
CA ILE A 217 -2.93 29.89 -6.20
C ILE A 217 -2.36 30.68 -7.36
N GLN A 218 -1.51 30.11 -8.19
CA GLN A 218 -1.00 30.74 -9.39
C GLN A 218 -2.14 31.23 -10.29
N ARG A 219 -3.15 30.40 -10.52
CA ARG A 219 -4.33 30.75 -11.32
C ARG A 219 -5.13 31.90 -10.73
N LEU A 220 -5.30 31.92 -9.39
CA LEU A 220 -5.98 33.01 -8.70
C LEU A 220 -5.18 34.30 -8.76
N GLU A 221 -3.87 34.25 -8.65
CA GLU A 221 -2.97 35.40 -8.80
C GLU A 221 -3.08 36.00 -10.22
N GLU A 222 -2.95 35.17 -11.26
CA GLU A 222 -3.10 35.60 -12.66
C GLU A 222 -4.46 36.29 -12.86
N TYR A 223 -5.54 35.64 -12.40
CA TYR A 223 -6.88 36.20 -12.50
C TYR A 223 -7.05 37.54 -11.77
N ALA A 224 -6.52 37.66 -10.56
CA ALA A 224 -6.58 38.90 -9.79
C ALA A 224 -5.83 40.04 -10.48
N ARG A 225 -4.63 39.76 -11.02
CA ARG A 225 -3.84 40.75 -11.77
C ARG A 225 -4.57 41.23 -13.01
N ASP A 226 -5.11 40.32 -13.80
CA ASP A 226 -5.83 40.64 -15.04
C ASP A 226 -7.06 41.50 -14.77
N MET A 227 -7.87 41.10 -13.80
CA MET A 227 -9.11 41.81 -13.45
C MET A 227 -8.84 43.19 -12.85
N CYS A 228 -7.83 43.32 -12.00
CA CYS A 228 -7.47 44.61 -11.40
C CYS A 228 -6.84 45.56 -12.39
N ALA A 229 -6.07 45.03 -13.38
CA ALA A 229 -5.49 45.86 -14.44
C ALA A 229 -6.55 46.60 -15.25
N ILE A 230 -7.72 45.99 -15.52
CA ILE A 230 -8.86 46.62 -16.23
C ILE A 230 -9.36 47.91 -15.54
N LYS A 231 -9.30 47.93 -14.21
CA LYS A 231 -9.79 49.07 -13.39
C LYS A 231 -8.67 49.96 -12.83
N GLY A 232 -7.40 49.64 -13.10
CA GLY A 232 -6.25 50.34 -12.52
C GLY A 232 -6.09 50.13 -11.02
N MET A 233 -6.63 49.06 -10.47
CA MET A 233 -6.48 48.70 -9.04
C MET A 233 -5.11 48.05 -8.80
N LYS A 234 -4.50 48.35 -7.65
CA LYS A 234 -3.28 47.69 -7.19
C LYS A 234 -3.60 46.32 -6.56
N VAL A 235 -2.87 45.29 -6.98
CA VAL A 235 -2.97 43.96 -6.37
C VAL A 235 -1.88 43.78 -5.31
N VAL A 236 -2.26 43.36 -4.11
CA VAL A 236 -1.36 42.95 -3.04
C VAL A 236 -1.54 41.45 -2.81
N LEU A 237 -0.43 40.70 -2.86
CA LEU A 237 -0.44 39.26 -2.72
C LEU A 237 0.27 38.87 -1.44
N ASN A 238 -0.47 38.27 -0.50
CA ASN A 238 0.05 37.70 0.73
C ASN A 238 0.00 36.16 0.66
N LEU A 239 0.97 35.60 -0.03
CA LEU A 239 1.05 34.17 -0.28
C LEU A 239 2.16 33.53 0.57
N PRO A 240 1.98 32.30 1.09
CA PRO A 240 3.01 31.64 1.87
C PRO A 240 4.23 31.27 1.01
N ALA A 241 5.43 31.52 1.53
CA ALA A 241 6.69 31.24 0.82
C ALA A 241 6.93 29.73 0.57
N LYS A 242 6.37 28.86 1.42
CA LYS A 242 6.37 27.40 1.28
C LYS A 242 4.99 26.89 1.67
N MET A 243 4.48 25.96 0.89
CA MET A 243 3.24 25.23 1.18
C MET A 243 3.53 23.75 1.26
N HIS A 244 2.86 23.07 2.18
CA HIS A 244 2.88 21.63 2.19
C HIS A 244 2.08 21.08 0.99
N PRO A 245 2.46 19.91 0.44
CA PRO A 245 1.63 19.23 -0.54
C PRO A 245 0.26 18.95 0.10
N VAL A 246 -0.78 19.58 -0.43
CA VAL A 246 -2.16 19.38 0.02
C VAL A 246 -2.94 18.79 -1.14
N ASP A 247 -3.50 17.61 -0.92
CA ASP A 247 -4.42 16.98 -1.87
C ASP A 247 -5.81 17.59 -1.70
N LEU A 248 -6.20 18.40 -2.69
CA LEU A 248 -7.56 18.93 -2.80
C LEU A 248 -8.38 18.06 -3.74
N SER A 249 -9.59 17.67 -3.33
CA SER A 249 -10.51 17.06 -4.28
C SER A 249 -10.80 18.03 -5.44
N ILE A 250 -11.15 17.49 -6.60
CA ILE A 250 -11.51 18.30 -7.79
C ILE A 250 -12.65 19.26 -7.42
N GLU A 251 -13.62 18.80 -6.65
CA GLU A 251 -14.75 19.58 -6.20
C GLU A 251 -14.34 20.73 -5.26
N SER A 252 -13.49 20.47 -4.25
CA SER A 252 -12.98 21.47 -3.32
C SER A 252 -12.16 22.53 -4.08
N ARG A 253 -11.29 22.11 -4.98
CA ARG A 253 -10.49 23.00 -5.81
C ARG A 253 -11.37 23.91 -6.69
N ARG A 254 -12.39 23.34 -7.34
CA ARG A 254 -13.38 24.08 -8.13
C ARG A 254 -14.10 25.12 -7.27
N ASN A 255 -14.61 24.72 -6.12
CA ASN A 255 -15.39 25.60 -5.26
C ASN A 255 -14.54 26.72 -4.66
N ILE A 256 -13.27 26.45 -4.25
CA ILE A 256 -12.32 27.46 -3.80
C ILE A 256 -12.04 28.48 -4.93
N TYR A 257 -11.72 27.96 -6.13
CA TYR A 257 -11.43 28.82 -7.28
C TYR A 257 -12.62 29.76 -7.60
N LEU A 258 -13.81 29.20 -7.73
CA LEU A 258 -15.01 29.96 -8.07
C LEU A 258 -15.42 30.93 -6.95
N PHE A 259 -15.19 30.59 -5.68
CA PHE A 259 -15.37 31.47 -4.54
C PHE A 259 -14.44 32.71 -4.64
N CYS A 260 -13.15 32.49 -4.79
CA CYS A 260 -12.18 33.56 -4.90
C CYS A 260 -12.39 34.42 -6.15
N LYS A 261 -12.72 33.78 -7.28
CA LYS A 261 -13.03 34.47 -8.54
C LYS A 261 -14.23 35.42 -8.37
N GLU A 262 -15.30 34.96 -7.74
CA GLU A 262 -16.47 35.79 -7.48
C GLU A 262 -16.15 36.95 -6.51
N ALA A 263 -15.34 36.67 -5.48
CA ALA A 263 -14.90 37.70 -4.56
C ALA A 263 -14.06 38.79 -5.23
N ILE A 264 -13.13 38.41 -6.12
CA ILE A 264 -12.31 39.32 -6.93
C ILE A 264 -13.20 40.14 -7.87
N ASN A 265 -14.16 39.48 -8.56
CA ASN A 265 -15.09 40.14 -9.45
C ASN A 265 -15.93 41.20 -8.70
N ASN A 266 -16.45 40.88 -7.51
CA ASN A 266 -17.24 41.80 -6.70
C ASN A 266 -16.40 42.99 -6.26
N ALA A 267 -15.14 42.76 -5.84
CA ALA A 267 -14.23 43.85 -5.48
C ALA A 267 -13.99 44.80 -6.68
N VAL A 268 -13.64 44.26 -7.85
CA VAL A 268 -13.37 45.04 -9.07
C VAL A 268 -14.60 45.79 -9.56
N LYS A 269 -15.81 45.17 -9.51
CA LYS A 269 -17.03 45.74 -10.05
C LYS A 269 -17.67 46.79 -9.13
N TYR A 270 -17.63 46.58 -7.81
CA TYR A 270 -18.52 47.30 -6.89
C TYR A 270 -17.80 48.07 -5.80
N SER A 271 -16.51 47.80 -5.53
CA SER A 271 -15.83 48.42 -4.38
C SER A 271 -15.51 49.88 -4.57
N GLU A 272 -15.23 50.33 -5.80
CA GLU A 272 -14.65 51.65 -6.08
C GLU A 272 -13.31 51.88 -5.34
N GLY A 273 -12.69 50.82 -4.90
CA GLY A 273 -11.41 50.82 -4.21
C GLY A 273 -10.22 50.92 -5.14
N SER A 274 -9.07 51.28 -4.56
CA SER A 274 -7.78 51.36 -5.30
C SER A 274 -6.89 50.15 -5.11
N THR A 275 -7.21 49.26 -4.15
CA THR A 275 -6.36 48.08 -3.81
C THR A 275 -7.23 46.89 -3.53
N LEU A 276 -6.75 45.73 -4.08
CA LEU A 276 -7.26 44.39 -3.80
C LEU A 276 -6.14 43.58 -3.17
N GLU A 277 -6.40 42.98 -2.04
CA GLU A 277 -5.51 42.09 -1.33
C GLU A 277 -6.02 40.63 -1.48
N LEU A 278 -5.21 39.74 -2.04
CA LEU A 278 -5.42 38.28 -2.07
C LEU A 278 -4.45 37.65 -1.08
N SER A 279 -4.97 37.01 -0.07
CA SER A 279 -4.15 36.32 0.94
C SER A 279 -4.52 34.86 1.04
N VAL A 280 -3.49 34.01 1.11
CA VAL A 280 -3.63 32.57 1.40
C VAL A 280 -2.76 32.23 2.58
N LYS A 281 -3.34 31.61 3.60
CA LYS A 281 -2.65 31.21 4.84
C LYS A 281 -2.90 29.74 5.13
N GLU A 282 -1.86 29.07 5.57
CA GLU A 282 -1.94 27.70 6.08
C GLU A 282 -1.58 27.71 7.56
N SER A 283 -2.51 27.29 8.42
CA SER A 283 -2.28 27.19 9.86
C SER A 283 -3.13 26.09 10.47
N ASN A 284 -2.55 25.28 11.37
CA ASN A 284 -3.25 24.26 12.15
C ASN A 284 -4.14 23.32 11.32
N GLY A 285 -3.67 22.88 10.13
CA GLY A 285 -4.43 22.01 9.25
C GLY A 285 -5.62 22.68 8.55
N MET A 286 -5.63 24.02 8.50
CA MET A 286 -6.63 24.83 7.81
C MET A 286 -5.97 25.67 6.72
N LEU A 287 -6.61 25.73 5.56
CA LEU A 287 -6.32 26.71 4.50
C LEU A 287 -7.32 27.85 4.59
N GLU A 288 -6.83 29.07 4.69
CA GLU A 288 -7.64 30.28 4.66
C GLU A 288 -7.32 31.08 3.40
N PHE A 289 -8.32 31.28 2.56
CA PHE A 289 -8.29 32.16 1.40
C PHE A 289 -9.05 33.42 1.76
N SER A 290 -8.47 34.58 1.55
CA SER A 290 -9.18 35.83 1.75
C SER A 290 -8.94 36.81 0.63
N VAL A 291 -10.01 37.53 0.25
CA VAL A 291 -10.02 38.62 -0.73
C VAL A 291 -10.55 39.83 -0.04
N THR A 292 -9.76 40.89 0.00
CA THR A 292 -10.10 42.14 0.70
C THR A 292 -9.92 43.33 -0.24
N ASP A 293 -10.86 44.23 -0.32
CA ASP A 293 -10.77 45.53 -0.99
C ASP A 293 -10.80 46.68 0.00
N ASN A 294 -10.22 47.80 -0.38
CA ASN A 294 -10.26 49.03 0.39
C ASN A 294 -11.32 50.03 -0.12
N GLY A 295 -12.40 49.51 -0.72
CA GLY A 295 -13.42 50.36 -1.33
C GLY A 295 -14.47 50.88 -0.33
N LYS A 296 -15.60 51.30 -0.91
CA LYS A 296 -16.70 51.93 -0.15
C LYS A 296 -17.40 51.03 0.85
N GLY A 297 -17.25 49.72 0.74
CA GLY A 297 -17.95 48.74 1.58
C GLY A 297 -19.46 48.90 1.56
N PHE A 298 -20.15 48.20 2.45
CA PHE A 298 -21.61 48.27 2.62
C PHE A 298 -22.01 47.81 4.01
N ASP A 299 -23.26 48.10 4.40
CA ASP A 299 -23.87 47.61 5.62
C ASP A 299 -24.40 46.17 5.39
N GLU A 300 -23.81 45.23 6.10
CA GLU A 300 -24.15 43.78 5.96
C GLU A 300 -25.63 43.49 6.29
N ALA A 301 -26.24 44.27 7.22
CA ALA A 301 -27.63 44.09 7.64
C ALA A 301 -28.66 44.55 6.58
N MET A 302 -28.27 45.47 5.70
CA MET A 302 -29.15 46.07 4.71
C MET A 302 -29.08 45.48 3.32
N ILE A 303 -28.08 44.62 3.04
CA ILE A 303 -27.93 44.01 1.71
C ILE A 303 -28.88 42.81 1.55
N LYS A 304 -29.73 42.85 0.53
CA LYS A 304 -30.34 41.64 -0.03
C LYS A 304 -29.21 40.86 -0.65
N LYS A 305 -28.88 39.65 -0.08
CA LYS A 305 -27.90 38.75 -0.67
C LYS A 305 -28.26 38.50 -2.12
N GLY A 306 -27.53 39.11 -3.05
CA GLY A 306 -27.64 38.80 -4.48
C GLY A 306 -27.13 37.39 -4.80
N ASN A 307 -27.34 36.93 -6.02
CA ASN A 307 -26.96 35.60 -6.44
C ASN A 307 -25.48 35.28 -6.16
N GLY A 308 -24.55 36.24 -6.26
CA GLY A 308 -23.12 36.04 -6.04
C GLY A 308 -22.78 35.63 -4.60
N LEU A 309 -23.24 36.41 -3.60
CA LEU A 309 -23.00 36.11 -2.17
C LEU A 309 -23.67 34.80 -1.75
N GLY A 310 -24.90 34.54 -2.24
CA GLY A 310 -25.60 33.28 -1.98
C GLY A 310 -24.87 32.05 -2.56
N ASN A 311 -24.32 32.19 -3.76
CA ASN A 311 -23.55 31.13 -4.40
C ASN A 311 -22.23 30.86 -3.66
N MET A 312 -21.55 31.88 -3.17
CA MET A 312 -20.32 31.71 -2.36
C MET A 312 -20.59 30.96 -1.05
N GLU A 313 -21.68 31.31 -0.35
CA GLU A 313 -22.10 30.62 0.87
C GLU A 313 -22.47 29.15 0.59
N LYS A 314 -23.19 28.87 -0.49
CA LYS A 314 -23.53 27.50 -0.93
C LYS A 314 -22.28 26.68 -1.21
N ARG A 315 -21.32 27.23 -1.96
CA ARG A 315 -20.05 26.55 -2.28
C ARG A 315 -19.24 26.25 -1.04
N ALA A 316 -19.19 27.16 -0.06
CA ALA A 316 -18.53 26.90 1.20
C ALA A 316 -19.17 25.72 1.96
N LYS A 317 -20.49 25.65 2.00
CA LYS A 317 -21.25 24.55 2.62
C LYS A 317 -20.98 23.20 1.93
N GLU A 318 -20.98 23.17 0.58
CA GLU A 318 -20.72 21.95 -0.20
C GLU A 318 -19.36 21.31 0.12
N MET A 319 -18.33 22.09 0.45
CA MET A 319 -17.01 21.58 0.81
C MET A 319 -16.73 21.58 2.32
N ASN A 320 -17.76 21.73 3.17
CA ASN A 320 -17.63 21.81 4.63
C ASN A 320 -16.63 22.91 5.10
N ALA A 321 -16.54 24.00 4.35
CA ALA A 321 -15.70 25.15 4.68
C ALA A 321 -16.48 26.23 5.40
N THR A 322 -15.77 27.05 6.18
CA THR A 322 -16.35 28.19 6.87
C THR A 322 -16.23 29.44 6.01
N TYR A 323 -17.36 30.05 5.68
CA TYR A 323 -17.46 31.32 4.97
C TYR A 323 -17.58 32.48 5.96
N SER A 324 -16.88 33.59 5.72
CA SER A 324 -17.00 34.83 6.46
C SER A 324 -17.00 36.03 5.53
N LEU A 325 -17.96 36.93 5.72
CA LEU A 325 -18.07 38.21 5.06
C LEU A 325 -17.95 39.29 6.14
N ARG A 326 -17.13 40.29 5.93
CA ARG A 326 -17.01 41.49 6.74
C ARG A 326 -16.99 42.71 5.84
N SER A 327 -17.94 43.61 6.01
CA SER A 327 -18.00 44.83 5.26
C SER A 327 -18.55 45.95 6.15
N ALA A 328 -18.02 47.16 5.99
CA ALA A 328 -18.55 48.35 6.63
C ALA A 328 -18.38 49.54 5.68
N LYS A 329 -19.28 50.52 5.75
CA LYS A 329 -19.21 51.73 4.93
C LYS A 329 -17.87 52.42 5.10
N GLU A 330 -17.25 52.81 3.99
CA GLU A 330 -15.93 53.46 3.86
C GLU A 330 -14.74 52.63 4.43
N LYS A 331 -14.94 51.34 4.70
CA LYS A 331 -13.89 50.44 5.23
C LYS A 331 -13.58 49.27 4.34
N GLY A 332 -14.19 49.22 3.15
CA GLY A 332 -14.01 48.08 2.20
C GLY A 332 -14.77 46.84 2.60
N THR A 333 -14.45 45.75 1.88
CA THR A 333 -15.07 44.45 2.09
C THR A 333 -13.99 43.35 2.17
N SER A 334 -14.14 42.44 3.11
CA SER A 334 -13.29 41.27 3.27
C SER A 334 -14.12 39.98 3.22
N LEU A 335 -13.81 39.12 2.30
CA LEU A 335 -14.40 37.81 2.13
C LEU A 335 -13.36 36.74 2.45
N SER A 336 -13.68 35.81 3.34
CA SER A 336 -12.77 34.70 3.66
C SER A 336 -13.43 33.36 3.64
N LEU A 337 -12.65 32.35 3.27
CA LEU A 337 -13.01 30.95 3.18
C LEU A 337 -11.98 30.13 3.94
N LYS A 338 -12.41 29.41 4.98
CA LYS A 338 -11.56 28.50 5.76
C LYS A 338 -11.92 27.06 5.42
N TYR A 339 -10.98 26.35 4.83
CA TYR A 339 -11.11 24.94 4.42
C TYR A 339 -10.21 24.06 5.28
N LYS A 340 -10.76 22.97 5.82
CA LYS A 340 -9.99 22.01 6.61
C LYS A 340 -9.26 21.04 5.67
N ILE A 341 -7.94 20.96 5.82
CA ILE A 341 -7.10 19.97 5.14
C ILE A 341 -7.37 18.61 5.80
N THR A 342 -7.76 17.61 5.03
CA THR A 342 -7.98 16.23 5.49
C THR A 342 -6.74 15.38 5.28
#